data_b02dec5bf8d1819f7967061b957cb99c
#
_entry.id   b02dec5bf8d1819f7967061b957cb99c
#
_cell.length_a   1.000
_cell.length_b   1.000
_cell.length_c   1.000
_cell.angle_alpha   90.00
_cell.angle_beta   90.00
_cell.angle_gamma   90.00
#
_symmetry.space_group_name_H-M   'P 1'
#
loop_
_entity.id
_entity.type
_entity.pdbx_description
1 polymer ?
#
loop_
_entity_poly.entity_id
_entity_poly.type
_entity_poly.pdbx_seq_one_letter_code
_entity_poly.pdbx_strand_id
1 'polypeptide(L)'
;VPYRSLTNPLCTVGALLDTRCMHPKRSGRNHLRYMAASNGIPMERVDECLDLVGLTEAANNHTRSYSMGMRQRLGMAEAMLGNPSCLLFDEPINGLDPEGIAWFRHFAKSLAAEGRAILVSSHLLSEISLTADRLVVLGQGKLLADTTVTEFAKQAPTQVRARTKFAPQLVQVLTGAGLSAVIDPTDLSIDPSLGAAVLVDVESTSAVADLAAENNIPLYELVTVGATVEDCLLYTSDAADDSLRAD
;
A
#
# COMPACT_ATOMS: atom_id res chain seq x y z
N VAL A 1 26.69 10.08 0.99
CA VAL A 1 26.98 11.48 1.37
C VAL A 1 25.80 11.96 2.23
N PRO A 2 26.01 12.59 3.41
CA PRO A 2 24.92 13.11 4.24
C PRO A 2 24.14 14.21 3.50
N TYR A 3 22.80 14.25 3.64
CA TYR A 3 21.93 15.21 2.97
C TYR A 3 22.39 16.68 3.16
N ARG A 4 22.80 17.04 4.39
CA ARG A 4 23.27 18.40 4.73
C ARG A 4 24.57 18.82 4.02
N SER A 5 25.29 17.90 3.40
CA SER A 5 26.53 18.20 2.63
C SER A 5 26.29 18.30 1.13
N LEU A 6 25.04 18.14 0.67
CA LEU A 6 24.65 18.34 -0.72
C LEU A 6 24.64 19.83 -1.06
N THR A 7 25.21 20.20 -2.19
CA THR A 7 25.22 21.59 -2.67
C THR A 7 23.83 22.04 -3.11
N ASN A 8 23.12 21.17 -3.84
CA ASN A 8 21.76 21.41 -4.33
C ASN A 8 20.86 20.24 -3.88
N PRO A 9 20.43 20.20 -2.62
CA PRO A 9 19.75 19.04 -2.06
C PRO A 9 18.45 18.69 -2.79
N LEU A 10 17.62 19.67 -3.19
CA LEU A 10 16.38 19.42 -3.94
C LEU A 10 16.59 18.87 -5.35
N CYS A 11 17.77 19.05 -5.94
CA CYS A 11 18.11 18.42 -7.23
C CYS A 11 18.57 16.96 -7.08
N THR A 12 18.84 16.52 -5.85
CA THR A 12 19.27 15.14 -5.55
C THR A 12 18.15 14.35 -4.90
N VAL A 13 17.46 14.94 -3.91
CA VAL A 13 16.42 14.31 -3.13
C VAL A 13 15.20 15.22 -3.06
N GLY A 14 14.08 14.79 -3.58
CA GLY A 14 12.76 15.40 -3.35
C GLY A 14 12.03 14.68 -2.25
N ALA A 15 11.31 15.40 -1.38
CA ALA A 15 10.59 14.78 -0.28
C ALA A 15 9.21 15.39 -0.09
N LEU A 16 8.22 14.53 0.12
CA LEU A 16 6.90 14.85 0.64
C LEU A 16 6.80 14.24 2.04
N LEU A 17 6.89 15.08 3.08
CA LEU A 17 6.83 14.63 4.49
C LEU A 17 5.56 15.09 5.20
N ASP A 18 5.10 16.32 4.98
CA ASP A 18 3.90 16.86 5.61
C ASP A 18 3.27 17.98 4.75
N THR A 19 2.05 17.77 4.33
CA THR A 19 1.29 18.75 3.52
C THR A 19 0.73 19.91 4.34
N ARG A 20 0.80 19.88 5.69
CA ARG A 20 0.33 20.97 6.57
C ARG A 20 1.26 22.16 6.58
N CYS A 21 2.50 22.02 6.09
CA CYS A 21 3.49 23.11 6.02
C CYS A 21 3.17 24.17 4.97
N MET A 22 2.15 23.99 4.13
CA MET A 22 1.77 24.95 3.10
C MET A 22 1.05 26.15 3.68
N HIS A 23 1.50 27.38 3.32
CA HIS A 23 0.89 28.60 3.83
C HIS A 23 -0.53 28.81 3.26
N PRO A 24 -1.60 28.86 4.11
CA PRO A 24 -2.99 28.75 3.66
C PRO A 24 -3.49 29.89 2.75
N LYS A 25 -2.85 31.07 2.82
CA LYS A 25 -3.18 32.23 1.98
C LYS A 25 -2.31 32.34 0.71
N ARG A 26 -1.41 31.39 0.48
CA ARG A 26 -0.60 31.35 -0.75
C ARG A 26 -1.29 30.48 -1.79
N SER A 27 -1.27 30.86 -3.05
CA SER A 27 -1.73 29.97 -4.11
C SER A 27 -0.73 28.83 -4.33
N GLY A 28 -1.18 27.70 -4.90
CA GLY A 28 -0.33 26.57 -5.22
C GLY A 28 0.88 26.98 -6.08
N ARG A 29 0.63 27.76 -7.14
CA ARG A 29 1.68 28.33 -7.99
C ARG A 29 2.69 29.17 -7.21
N ASN A 30 2.20 30.08 -6.37
CA ASN A 30 3.09 30.94 -5.58
C ASN A 30 3.83 30.18 -4.47
N HIS A 31 3.27 29.05 -4.00
CA HIS A 31 3.98 28.15 -3.09
C HIS A 31 5.17 27.52 -3.80
N LEU A 32 5.00 26.93 -4.97
CA LEU A 32 6.09 26.33 -5.75
C LEU A 32 7.11 27.39 -6.21
N ARG A 33 6.66 28.59 -6.62
CA ARG A 33 7.57 29.70 -6.95
C ARG A 33 8.45 30.10 -5.80
N TYR A 34 7.90 30.16 -4.59
CA TYR A 34 8.68 30.45 -3.38
C TYR A 34 9.75 29.37 -3.15
N MET A 35 9.38 28.10 -3.27
CA MET A 35 10.30 26.98 -3.11
C MET A 35 11.38 26.97 -4.19
N ALA A 36 11.02 27.22 -5.44
CA ALA A 36 11.95 27.31 -6.56
C ALA A 36 12.96 28.45 -6.34
N ALA A 37 12.48 29.67 -6.02
CA ALA A 37 13.33 30.84 -5.76
C ALA A 37 14.30 30.61 -4.59
N SER A 38 13.81 29.99 -3.49
CA SER A 38 14.64 29.73 -2.31
C SER A 38 15.78 28.72 -2.57
N ASN A 39 15.66 27.92 -3.63
CA ASN A 39 16.62 26.85 -3.96
C ASN A 39 17.33 27.06 -5.32
N GLY A 40 17.19 28.23 -5.93
CA GLY A 40 17.81 28.54 -7.21
C GLY A 40 17.33 27.69 -8.39
N ILE A 41 16.09 27.20 -8.31
CA ILE A 41 15.48 26.37 -9.35
C ILE A 41 14.79 27.29 -10.39
N PRO A 42 14.92 27.03 -11.70
CA PRO A 42 14.28 27.82 -12.75
C PRO A 42 12.75 27.87 -12.59
N MET A 43 12.16 29.05 -12.87
CA MET A 43 10.73 29.28 -12.66
C MET A 43 9.83 28.49 -13.61
N GLU A 44 10.34 28.09 -14.75
CA GLU A 44 9.69 27.24 -15.75
C GLU A 44 9.30 25.88 -15.14
N ARG A 45 10.12 25.36 -14.22
CA ARG A 45 9.84 24.11 -13.50
C ARG A 45 8.54 24.13 -12.70
N VAL A 46 8.10 25.31 -12.27
CA VAL A 46 6.85 25.46 -11.50
C VAL A 46 5.65 25.02 -12.31
N ASP A 47 5.54 25.46 -13.56
CA ASP A 47 4.42 25.13 -14.43
C ASP A 47 4.49 23.67 -14.88
N GLU A 48 5.69 23.16 -15.19
CA GLU A 48 5.90 21.75 -15.50
C GLU A 48 5.47 20.83 -14.34
N CYS A 49 5.83 21.17 -13.11
CA CYS A 49 5.45 20.37 -11.94
C CYS A 49 3.95 20.45 -11.63
N LEU A 50 3.31 21.62 -11.84
CA LEU A 50 1.86 21.74 -11.70
C LEU A 50 1.11 20.90 -12.72
N ASP A 51 1.59 20.87 -13.95
CA ASP A 51 1.01 20.05 -15.03
C ASP A 51 1.19 18.57 -14.74
N LEU A 52 2.39 18.15 -14.33
CA LEU A 52 2.74 16.77 -13.97
C LEU A 52 1.79 16.17 -12.92
N VAL A 53 1.33 16.99 -11.95
CA VAL A 53 0.42 16.52 -10.90
C VAL A 53 -1.06 16.86 -11.15
N GLY A 54 -1.39 17.44 -12.30
CA GLY A 54 -2.75 17.81 -12.69
C GLY A 54 -3.37 18.93 -11.86
N LEU A 55 -2.57 19.93 -11.46
CA LEU A 55 -3.02 21.09 -10.68
C LEU A 55 -2.98 22.42 -11.46
N THR A 56 -2.78 22.40 -12.76
CA THR A 56 -2.64 23.59 -13.61
C THR A 56 -3.82 24.53 -13.48
N GLU A 57 -5.05 24.01 -13.55
CA GLU A 57 -6.28 24.83 -13.45
C GLU A 57 -6.47 25.42 -12.05
N ALA A 58 -6.11 24.65 -11.01
CA ALA A 58 -6.24 25.08 -9.61
C ALA A 58 -5.04 25.88 -9.09
N ALA A 59 -3.99 26.03 -9.91
CA ALA A 59 -2.70 26.59 -9.49
C ALA A 59 -2.79 27.96 -8.83
N ASN A 60 -3.75 28.80 -9.23
CA ASN A 60 -3.93 30.15 -8.72
C ASN A 60 -4.87 30.23 -7.49
N ASN A 61 -5.52 29.13 -7.11
CA ASN A 61 -6.36 29.06 -5.94
C ASN A 61 -5.50 28.97 -4.66
N HIS A 62 -5.99 29.55 -3.57
CA HIS A 62 -5.31 29.47 -2.28
C HIS A 62 -5.27 28.03 -1.76
N THR A 63 -4.13 27.61 -1.18
CA THR A 63 -3.94 26.23 -0.65
C THR A 63 -4.95 25.85 0.43
N ARG A 64 -5.52 26.84 1.15
CA ARG A 64 -6.63 26.58 2.11
C ARG A 64 -7.89 26.00 1.48
N SER A 65 -8.13 26.27 0.18
CA SER A 65 -9.28 25.73 -0.58
C SER A 65 -9.00 24.38 -1.22
N TYR A 66 -7.76 23.90 -1.15
CA TYR A 66 -7.40 22.59 -1.72
C TYR A 66 -7.99 21.47 -0.86
N SER A 67 -8.51 20.44 -1.55
CA SER A 67 -8.82 19.16 -0.92
C SER A 67 -7.54 18.52 -0.37
N MET A 68 -7.66 17.48 0.45
CA MET A 68 -6.50 16.76 0.94
C MET A 68 -5.68 16.18 -0.22
N GLY A 69 -6.35 15.56 -1.20
CA GLY A 69 -5.68 15.03 -2.40
C GLY A 69 -4.97 16.11 -3.21
N MET A 70 -5.55 17.31 -3.37
CA MET A 70 -4.87 18.42 -4.04
C MET A 70 -3.63 18.89 -3.27
N ARG A 71 -3.67 18.87 -1.94
CA ARG A 71 -2.48 19.19 -1.11
C ARG A 71 -1.40 18.12 -1.26
N GLN A 72 -1.76 16.84 -1.28
CA GLN A 72 -0.82 15.75 -1.55
C GLN A 72 -0.14 15.93 -2.92
N ARG A 73 -0.92 16.17 -3.96
CA ARG A 73 -0.40 16.43 -5.32
C ARG A 73 0.50 17.66 -5.36
N LEU A 74 0.16 18.75 -4.65
CA LEU A 74 1.03 19.93 -4.58
C LEU A 74 2.37 19.64 -3.87
N GLY A 75 2.36 18.82 -2.81
CA GLY A 75 3.58 18.38 -2.13
C GLY A 75 4.46 17.49 -3.02
N MET A 76 3.85 16.63 -3.84
CA MET A 76 4.59 15.86 -4.86
C MET A 76 5.19 16.78 -5.93
N ALA A 77 4.45 17.83 -6.37
CA ALA A 77 4.99 18.83 -7.27
C ALA A 77 6.19 19.57 -6.67
N GLU A 78 6.13 19.91 -5.37
CA GLU A 78 7.24 20.50 -4.64
C GLU A 78 8.46 19.57 -4.62
N ALA A 79 8.25 18.28 -4.31
CA ALA A 79 9.31 17.28 -4.32
C ALA A 79 9.98 17.12 -5.71
N MET A 80 9.22 17.36 -6.80
CA MET A 80 9.69 17.25 -8.17
C MET A 80 10.36 18.52 -8.74
N LEU A 81 10.33 19.66 -8.02
CA LEU A 81 10.84 20.95 -8.51
C LEU A 81 12.28 20.86 -9.00
N GLY A 82 13.17 20.25 -8.21
CA GLY A 82 14.58 20.09 -8.52
C GLY A 82 14.91 18.99 -9.52
N ASN A 83 13.89 18.28 -10.05
CA ASN A 83 14.07 17.11 -10.90
C ASN A 83 15.00 16.04 -10.29
N PRO A 84 14.77 15.61 -9.04
CA PRO A 84 15.68 14.75 -8.29
C PRO A 84 15.73 13.33 -8.82
N SER A 85 16.85 12.65 -8.58
CA SER A 85 17.00 11.21 -8.86
C SER A 85 16.47 10.31 -7.74
N CYS A 86 16.21 10.86 -6.55
CA CYS A 86 15.67 10.14 -5.41
C CYS A 86 14.45 10.88 -4.84
N LEU A 87 13.38 10.14 -4.53
CA LEU A 87 12.13 10.67 -4.00
C LEU A 87 11.75 9.94 -2.72
N LEU A 88 11.34 10.72 -1.71
CA LEU A 88 10.85 10.22 -0.44
C LEU A 88 9.39 10.67 -0.26
N PHE A 89 8.46 9.73 -0.19
CA PHE A 89 7.04 10.03 0.01
C PHE A 89 6.56 9.39 1.29
N ASP A 90 6.24 10.24 2.27
CA ASP A 90 5.69 9.79 3.55
C ASP A 90 4.16 9.84 3.50
N GLU A 91 3.54 8.66 3.58
CA GLU A 91 2.09 8.45 3.52
C GLU A 91 1.40 9.21 2.36
N PRO A 92 1.88 9.12 1.11
CA PRO A 92 1.44 9.97 0.00
C PRO A 92 0.00 9.70 -0.44
N ILE A 93 -0.54 8.52 -0.16
CA ILE A 93 -1.90 8.10 -0.56
C ILE A 93 -2.96 8.41 0.51
N ASN A 94 -2.56 8.88 1.69
CA ASN A 94 -3.49 9.21 2.76
C ASN A 94 -4.47 10.32 2.34
N GLY A 95 -5.77 10.00 2.44
CA GLY A 95 -6.85 10.93 2.10
C GLY A 95 -7.02 11.18 0.61
N LEU A 96 -6.44 10.34 -0.24
CA LEU A 96 -6.81 10.24 -1.64
C LEU A 96 -8.07 9.37 -1.78
N ASP A 97 -8.89 9.70 -2.77
CA ASP A 97 -9.94 8.83 -3.27
C ASP A 97 -9.35 7.68 -4.12
N PRO A 98 -10.12 6.64 -4.47
CA PRO A 98 -9.63 5.53 -5.28
C PRO A 98 -8.99 5.95 -6.61
N GLU A 99 -9.50 7.00 -7.25
CA GLU A 99 -8.93 7.55 -8.49
C GLU A 99 -7.57 8.20 -8.21
N GLY A 100 -7.45 8.94 -7.11
CA GLY A 100 -6.19 9.53 -6.67
C GLY A 100 -5.13 8.50 -6.32
N ILE A 101 -5.51 7.38 -5.69
CA ILE A 101 -4.60 6.26 -5.39
C ILE A 101 -4.12 5.61 -6.71
N ALA A 102 -5.02 5.35 -7.65
CA ALA A 102 -4.66 4.81 -8.97
C ALA A 102 -3.73 5.76 -9.73
N TRP A 103 -4.00 7.07 -9.68
CA TRP A 103 -3.13 8.09 -10.24
C TRP A 103 -1.72 8.06 -9.60
N PHE A 104 -1.63 8.03 -8.26
CA PHE A 104 -0.34 7.95 -7.55
C PHE A 104 0.47 6.73 -7.98
N ARG A 105 -0.18 5.57 -8.10
CA ARG A 105 0.47 4.34 -8.57
C ARG A 105 1.10 4.50 -9.95
N HIS A 106 0.37 5.08 -10.91
CA HIS A 106 0.91 5.35 -12.25
C HIS A 106 2.04 6.38 -12.20
N PHE A 107 1.88 7.45 -11.42
CA PHE A 107 2.88 8.49 -11.23
C PHE A 107 4.19 7.91 -10.67
N ALA A 108 4.13 7.14 -9.59
CA ALA A 108 5.31 6.52 -8.99
C ALA A 108 6.01 5.54 -9.96
N LYS A 109 5.22 4.67 -10.63
CA LYS A 109 5.76 3.74 -11.63
C LYS A 109 6.41 4.44 -12.83
N SER A 110 5.83 5.52 -13.32
CA SER A 110 6.42 6.28 -14.43
C SER A 110 7.78 6.88 -14.05
N LEU A 111 7.88 7.46 -12.84
CA LEU A 111 9.14 8.01 -12.34
C LEU A 111 10.21 6.93 -12.09
N ALA A 112 9.80 5.76 -11.60
CA ALA A 112 10.70 4.61 -11.44
C ALA A 112 11.21 4.10 -12.79
N ALA A 113 10.35 4.06 -13.83
CA ALA A 113 10.73 3.68 -15.18
C ALA A 113 11.74 4.67 -15.82
N GLU A 114 11.75 5.93 -15.38
CA GLU A 114 12.80 6.91 -15.73
C GLU A 114 14.16 6.65 -15.02
N GLY A 115 14.23 5.65 -14.13
CA GLY A 115 15.42 5.28 -13.38
C GLY A 115 15.58 6.01 -12.04
N ARG A 116 14.52 6.63 -11.51
CA ARG A 116 14.55 7.28 -10.18
C ARG A 116 14.35 6.26 -9.08
N ALA A 117 15.03 6.47 -7.97
CA ALA A 117 14.81 5.73 -6.73
C ALA A 117 13.64 6.37 -5.96
N ILE A 118 12.62 5.57 -5.60
CA ILE A 118 11.44 6.07 -4.88
C ILE A 118 11.27 5.26 -3.60
N LEU A 119 11.29 5.93 -2.47
CA LEU A 119 10.94 5.36 -1.16
C LEU A 119 9.57 5.89 -0.75
N VAL A 120 8.65 4.97 -0.48
CA VAL A 120 7.27 5.29 -0.05
C VAL A 120 7.04 4.65 1.30
N SER A 121 6.61 5.42 2.31
CA SER A 121 6.01 4.87 3.51
C SER A 121 4.50 4.74 3.33
N SER A 122 3.91 3.68 3.83
CA SER A 122 2.46 3.51 3.89
C SER A 122 2.10 2.42 4.89
N HIS A 123 0.92 2.52 5.47
CA HIS A 123 0.29 1.47 6.25
C HIS A 123 -0.75 0.66 5.43
N LEU A 124 -1.01 1.04 4.17
CA LEU A 124 -1.91 0.35 3.25
C LEU A 124 -1.11 -0.60 2.35
N LEU A 125 -0.88 -1.81 2.85
CA LEU A 125 -0.01 -2.78 2.20
C LEU A 125 -0.54 -3.30 0.87
N SER A 126 -1.85 -3.48 0.76
CA SER A 126 -2.52 -3.83 -0.50
C SER A 126 -2.15 -2.86 -1.63
N GLU A 127 -2.14 -1.56 -1.34
CA GLU A 127 -1.79 -0.54 -2.33
C GLU A 127 -0.28 -0.52 -2.64
N ILE A 128 0.56 -0.71 -1.62
CA ILE A 128 2.02 -0.78 -1.81
C ILE A 128 2.41 -2.02 -2.61
N SER A 129 1.78 -3.15 -2.38
CA SER A 129 2.05 -4.40 -3.12
C SER A 129 1.81 -4.27 -4.63
N LEU A 130 0.90 -3.38 -5.04
CA LEU A 130 0.61 -3.06 -6.44
C LEU A 130 1.56 -2.03 -7.04
N THR A 131 2.36 -1.34 -6.21
CA THR A 131 3.17 -0.19 -6.62
C THR A 131 4.66 -0.47 -6.53
N ALA A 132 5.11 -1.07 -5.42
CA ALA A 132 6.53 -1.26 -5.10
C ALA A 132 7.12 -2.54 -5.71
N ASP A 133 8.43 -2.52 -5.98
CA ASP A 133 9.22 -3.68 -6.36
C ASP A 133 9.81 -4.40 -5.14
N ARG A 134 10.20 -3.63 -4.14
CA ARG A 134 10.80 -4.10 -2.87
C ARG A 134 10.01 -3.60 -1.68
N LEU A 135 10.02 -4.40 -0.64
CA LEU A 135 9.35 -4.14 0.62
C LEU A 135 10.36 -4.19 1.77
N VAL A 136 10.32 -3.14 2.61
CA VAL A 136 11.05 -3.08 3.87
C VAL A 136 10.02 -2.99 4.98
N VAL A 137 9.91 -4.04 5.79
CA VAL A 137 8.95 -4.13 6.89
C VAL A 137 9.66 -3.81 8.20
N LEU A 138 9.12 -2.83 8.92
CA LEU A 138 9.61 -2.42 10.22
C LEU A 138 8.53 -2.68 11.29
N GLY A 139 8.91 -3.30 12.39
CA GLY A 139 8.03 -3.50 13.54
C GLY A 139 8.79 -3.33 14.85
N GLN A 140 8.21 -2.64 15.82
CA GLN A 140 8.80 -2.39 17.15
C GLN A 140 10.24 -1.83 17.09
N GLY A 141 10.54 -1.01 16.06
CA GLY A 141 11.88 -0.43 15.84
C GLY A 141 12.92 -1.40 15.28
N LYS A 142 12.52 -2.60 14.84
CA LYS A 142 13.41 -3.60 14.23
C LYS A 142 13.04 -3.80 12.76
N LEU A 143 14.03 -4.21 11.96
CA LEU A 143 13.82 -4.68 10.60
C LEU A 143 13.27 -6.10 10.66
N LEU A 144 12.04 -6.30 10.18
CA LEU A 144 11.39 -7.62 10.13
C LEU A 144 11.61 -8.30 8.78
N ALA A 145 11.55 -7.55 7.68
CA ALA A 145 11.82 -8.08 6.34
C ALA A 145 12.43 -7.01 5.42
N ASP A 146 13.31 -7.44 4.51
CA ASP A 146 13.82 -6.68 3.37
C ASP A 146 13.85 -7.63 2.17
N THR A 147 12.83 -7.57 1.31
CA THR A 147 12.60 -8.55 0.25
C THR A 147 11.84 -7.94 -0.92
N THR A 148 11.67 -8.68 -2.01
CA THR A 148 10.74 -8.27 -3.07
C THR A 148 9.28 -8.53 -2.65
N VAL A 149 8.35 -7.74 -3.20
CA VAL A 149 6.90 -7.96 -2.96
C VAL A 149 6.50 -9.38 -3.35
N THR A 150 7.06 -9.90 -4.44
CA THR A 150 6.76 -11.26 -4.92
C THR A 150 7.26 -12.36 -3.97
N GLU A 151 8.46 -12.19 -3.39
CA GLU A 151 8.99 -13.14 -2.42
C GLU A 151 8.25 -13.07 -1.09
N PHE A 152 7.89 -11.86 -0.66
CA PHE A 152 7.10 -11.67 0.55
C PHE A 152 5.73 -12.35 0.44
N ALA A 153 5.04 -12.15 -0.69
CA ALA A 153 3.74 -12.79 -0.94
C ALA A 153 3.80 -14.33 -0.95
N LYS A 154 4.97 -14.92 -1.30
CA LYS A 154 5.16 -16.38 -1.25
C LYS A 154 5.38 -16.94 0.16
N GLN A 155 5.71 -16.10 1.13
CA GLN A 155 5.96 -16.54 2.51
C GLN A 155 4.66 -16.76 3.29
N ALA A 156 3.57 -16.18 2.84
CA ALA A 156 2.28 -16.41 3.47
C ALA A 156 1.70 -17.76 3.03
N PRO A 157 1.11 -18.51 3.94
CA PRO A 157 0.47 -19.76 3.61
C PRO A 157 -0.64 -19.53 2.57
N THR A 158 -0.64 -20.35 1.54
CA THR A 158 -1.75 -20.36 0.59
C THR A 158 -2.97 -20.90 1.33
N GLN A 159 -4.07 -20.16 1.30
CA GLN A 159 -5.32 -20.57 1.91
C GLN A 159 -6.35 -20.91 0.82
N VAL A 160 -7.24 -21.82 1.13
CA VAL A 160 -8.43 -22.08 0.33
C VAL A 160 -9.63 -21.49 1.06
N ARG A 161 -10.39 -20.64 0.37
CA ARG A 161 -11.67 -20.16 0.85
C ARG A 161 -12.78 -21.03 0.26
N ALA A 162 -13.54 -21.66 1.14
CA ALA A 162 -14.73 -22.44 0.81
C ALA A 162 -15.97 -21.79 1.42
N ARG A 163 -17.04 -21.64 0.65
CA ARG A 163 -18.29 -21.07 1.13
C ARG A 163 -19.38 -22.13 1.16
N THR A 164 -20.07 -22.22 2.28
CA THR A 164 -21.16 -23.19 2.49
C THR A 164 -22.15 -22.73 3.55
N LYS A 165 -23.39 -23.21 3.46
CA LYS A 165 -24.41 -23.04 4.52
C LYS A 165 -24.10 -23.88 5.76
N PHE A 166 -23.19 -24.83 5.63
CA PHE A 166 -22.82 -25.78 6.68
C PHE A 166 -21.40 -25.51 7.20
N ALA A 167 -21.00 -24.24 7.31
CA ALA A 167 -19.66 -23.83 7.69
C ALA A 167 -19.14 -24.47 8.99
N PRO A 168 -19.90 -24.56 10.11
CA PRO A 168 -19.44 -25.24 11.31
C PRO A 168 -19.15 -26.74 11.10
N GLN A 169 -19.95 -27.41 10.27
CA GLN A 169 -19.76 -28.84 9.93
C GLN A 169 -18.53 -29.00 9.04
N LEU A 170 -18.32 -28.12 8.06
CA LEU A 170 -17.16 -28.14 7.20
C LEU A 170 -15.88 -27.97 8.04
N VAL A 171 -15.85 -27.00 8.96
CA VAL A 171 -14.71 -26.79 9.86
C VAL A 171 -14.43 -28.06 10.68
N GLN A 172 -15.47 -28.72 11.23
CA GLN A 172 -15.29 -29.93 12.01
C GLN A 172 -14.69 -31.08 11.17
N VAL A 173 -15.18 -31.26 9.95
CA VAL A 173 -14.68 -32.31 9.02
C VAL A 173 -13.21 -32.03 8.66
N LEU A 174 -12.89 -30.81 8.27
CA LEU A 174 -11.54 -30.42 7.87
C LEU A 174 -10.55 -30.54 9.04
N THR A 175 -10.95 -30.08 10.22
CA THR A 175 -10.11 -30.20 11.43
C THR A 175 -9.93 -31.66 11.84
N GLY A 176 -10.97 -32.49 11.69
CA GLY A 176 -10.88 -33.94 11.93
C GLY A 176 -9.94 -34.66 10.95
N ALA A 177 -9.76 -34.12 9.76
CA ALA A 177 -8.79 -34.59 8.75
C ALA A 177 -7.37 -34.01 8.96
N GLY A 178 -7.15 -33.21 10.00
CA GLY A 178 -5.85 -32.61 10.32
C GLY A 178 -5.54 -31.31 9.58
N LEU A 179 -6.54 -30.70 8.94
CA LEU A 179 -6.40 -29.40 8.29
C LEU A 179 -6.78 -28.27 9.26
N SER A 180 -6.01 -27.17 9.26
CA SER A 180 -6.40 -25.96 9.98
C SER A 180 -7.52 -25.26 9.21
N ALA A 181 -8.68 -25.10 9.83
CA ALA A 181 -9.85 -24.48 9.21
C ALA A 181 -10.58 -23.59 10.22
N VAL A 182 -10.93 -22.38 9.79
CA VAL A 182 -11.67 -21.40 10.60
C VAL A 182 -12.78 -20.74 9.78
N ILE A 183 -13.87 -20.33 10.42
CA ILE A 183 -14.88 -19.49 9.76
C ILE A 183 -14.26 -18.10 9.62
N ASP A 184 -14.30 -17.55 8.40
CA ASP A 184 -13.75 -16.24 8.10
C ASP A 184 -14.49 -15.13 8.87
N PRO A 185 -13.87 -14.47 9.87
CA PRO A 185 -14.50 -13.43 10.66
C PRO A 185 -14.68 -12.13 9.87
N THR A 186 -13.98 -11.99 8.74
CA THR A 186 -13.98 -10.80 7.89
C THR A 186 -14.93 -10.93 6.70
N ASP A 187 -15.66 -12.07 6.60
CA ASP A 187 -16.58 -12.31 5.50
C ASP A 187 -17.76 -11.34 5.52
N LEU A 188 -17.64 -10.25 4.78
CA LEU A 188 -18.67 -9.24 4.51
C LEU A 188 -19.53 -9.63 3.29
N SER A 189 -19.79 -10.91 3.07
CA SER A 189 -20.49 -11.37 1.87
C SER A 189 -21.82 -10.67 1.68
N ILE A 190 -21.99 -10.15 0.47
CA ILE A 190 -23.19 -9.41 0.05
C ILE A 190 -24.40 -10.36 -0.09
N ASP A 191 -24.15 -11.67 -0.26
CA ASP A 191 -25.21 -12.68 -0.44
C ASP A 191 -25.26 -13.70 0.71
N PRO A 192 -26.14 -13.48 1.72
CA PRO A 192 -26.33 -14.43 2.82
C PRO A 192 -26.82 -15.81 2.38
N SER A 193 -27.35 -15.94 1.15
CA SER A 193 -27.87 -17.21 0.63
C SER A 193 -26.78 -18.25 0.38
N LEU A 194 -25.54 -17.82 0.19
CA LEU A 194 -24.37 -18.67 -0.04
C LEU A 194 -23.75 -19.22 1.26
N GLY A 195 -24.20 -18.76 2.42
CA GLY A 195 -23.66 -19.15 3.71
C GLY A 195 -22.34 -18.45 4.06
N ALA A 196 -21.65 -18.92 5.09
CA ALA A 196 -20.39 -18.34 5.57
C ALA A 196 -19.17 -18.91 4.82
N ALA A 197 -18.12 -18.11 4.73
CA ALA A 197 -16.83 -18.54 4.23
C ALA A 197 -16.02 -19.26 5.33
N VAL A 198 -15.28 -20.28 4.93
CA VAL A 198 -14.30 -21.01 5.74
C VAL A 198 -12.95 -20.87 5.08
N LEU A 199 -11.95 -20.41 5.84
CA LEU A 199 -10.56 -20.36 5.43
C LEU A 199 -9.86 -21.64 5.89
N VAL A 200 -9.09 -22.23 4.99
CA VAL A 200 -8.39 -23.51 5.21
C VAL A 200 -6.93 -23.35 4.81
N ASP A 201 -6.03 -23.65 5.71
CA ASP A 201 -4.58 -23.60 5.43
C ASP A 201 -4.16 -24.82 4.61
N VAL A 202 -4.32 -24.72 3.30
CA VAL A 202 -3.98 -25.79 2.34
C VAL A 202 -3.69 -25.18 0.97
N GLU A 203 -2.72 -25.78 0.25
CA GLU A 203 -2.32 -25.29 -1.08
C GLU A 203 -3.33 -25.68 -2.19
N SER A 204 -4.06 -26.79 -2.01
CA SER A 204 -4.91 -27.35 -3.05
C SER A 204 -6.39 -27.31 -2.68
N THR A 205 -7.21 -26.78 -3.58
CA THR A 205 -8.66 -26.82 -3.47
C THR A 205 -9.21 -28.24 -3.52
N SER A 206 -8.53 -29.20 -4.14
CA SER A 206 -8.98 -30.60 -4.28
C SER A 206 -9.18 -31.27 -2.93
N ALA A 207 -8.25 -31.09 -1.99
CA ALA A 207 -8.36 -31.68 -0.66
C ALA A 207 -9.62 -31.23 0.09
N VAL A 208 -9.97 -29.94 -0.03
CA VAL A 208 -11.19 -29.40 0.57
C VAL A 208 -12.44 -29.89 -0.15
N ALA A 209 -12.39 -29.95 -1.50
CA ALA A 209 -13.49 -30.43 -2.32
C ALA A 209 -13.83 -31.90 -2.04
N ASP A 210 -12.81 -32.76 -1.98
CA ASP A 210 -12.99 -34.20 -1.74
C ASP A 210 -13.60 -34.47 -0.37
N LEU A 211 -13.05 -33.83 0.69
CA LEU A 211 -13.57 -33.97 2.05
C LEU A 211 -15.02 -33.44 2.19
N ALA A 212 -15.34 -32.33 1.53
CA ALA A 212 -16.69 -31.80 1.51
C ALA A 212 -17.66 -32.76 0.79
N ALA A 213 -17.26 -33.32 -0.35
CA ALA A 213 -18.06 -34.25 -1.13
C ALA A 213 -18.29 -35.55 -0.38
N GLU A 214 -17.28 -36.15 0.25
CA GLU A 214 -17.38 -37.36 1.07
C GLU A 214 -18.37 -37.19 2.25
N ASN A 215 -18.48 -35.97 2.77
CA ASN A 215 -19.38 -35.66 3.88
C ASN A 215 -20.70 -35.00 3.44
N ASN A 216 -21.02 -35.01 2.15
CA ASN A 216 -22.22 -34.41 1.55
C ASN A 216 -22.44 -32.93 1.92
N ILE A 217 -21.34 -32.16 2.01
CA ILE A 217 -21.38 -30.71 2.27
C ILE A 217 -21.31 -29.94 0.95
N PRO A 218 -22.39 -29.29 0.51
CA PRO A 218 -22.38 -28.52 -0.72
C PRO A 218 -21.51 -27.25 -0.55
N LEU A 219 -20.62 -27.03 -1.52
CA LEU A 219 -19.82 -25.83 -1.61
C LEU A 219 -20.39 -24.91 -2.69
N TYR A 220 -20.59 -23.64 -2.37
CA TYR A 220 -21.06 -22.59 -3.29
C TYR A 220 -19.93 -21.77 -3.88
N GLU A 221 -18.78 -21.76 -3.21
CA GLU A 221 -17.54 -21.14 -3.66
C GLU A 221 -16.38 -22.00 -3.16
N LEU A 222 -15.37 -22.17 -4.00
CA LEU A 222 -14.11 -22.80 -3.64
C LEU A 222 -12.99 -22.18 -4.46
N VAL A 223 -12.20 -21.34 -3.81
CA VAL A 223 -11.13 -20.56 -4.46
C VAL A 223 -9.86 -20.60 -3.62
N THR A 224 -8.72 -20.63 -4.30
CA THR A 224 -7.44 -20.39 -3.64
C THR A 224 -7.32 -18.90 -3.38
N VAL A 225 -7.22 -18.52 -2.13
CA VAL A 225 -6.94 -17.15 -1.70
C VAL A 225 -5.44 -17.09 -1.48
N GLY A 226 -4.75 -16.36 -2.36
CA GLY A 226 -3.35 -16.03 -2.11
C GLY A 226 -3.30 -15.18 -0.85
N ALA A 227 -2.38 -15.50 0.05
CA ALA A 227 -2.17 -14.64 1.20
C ALA A 227 -1.85 -13.23 0.75
N THR A 228 -2.54 -12.27 1.31
CA THR A 228 -2.24 -10.87 1.07
C THR A 228 -0.95 -10.50 1.80
N VAL A 229 -0.29 -9.44 1.34
CA VAL A 229 0.88 -8.90 2.06
C VAL A 229 0.49 -8.51 3.50
N GLU A 230 -0.80 -8.22 3.75
CA GLU A 230 -1.38 -7.94 5.06
C GLU A 230 -1.42 -9.18 5.95
N ASP A 231 -1.81 -10.33 5.41
CA ASP A 231 -1.81 -11.61 6.13
C ASP A 231 -0.38 -12.01 6.56
N CYS A 232 0.60 -11.80 5.67
CA CYS A 232 2.02 -12.04 5.99
C CYS A 232 2.50 -11.22 7.18
N LEU A 233 2.03 -9.97 7.33
CA LEU A 233 2.43 -9.12 8.45
C LEU A 233 1.79 -9.53 9.78
N LEU A 234 0.55 -9.95 9.77
CA LEU A 234 -0.11 -10.47 10.96
C LEU A 234 0.65 -11.69 11.49
N TYR A 235 1.01 -12.62 10.61
CA TYR A 235 1.82 -13.80 10.98
C TYR A 235 3.23 -13.43 11.47
N THR A 236 3.89 -12.43 10.86
CA THR A 236 5.22 -12.03 11.31
C THR A 236 5.19 -11.24 12.63
N SER A 237 4.12 -10.52 12.92
CA SER A 237 3.95 -9.83 14.21
C SER A 237 3.63 -10.79 15.36
N ASP A 238 2.78 -11.80 15.12
CA ASP A 238 2.43 -12.82 16.10
C ASP A 238 3.63 -13.74 16.41
N ALA A 239 4.40 -14.13 15.39
CA ALA A 239 5.63 -14.90 15.58
C ALA A 239 6.72 -14.11 16.35
N ALA A 240 6.73 -12.77 16.21
CA ALA A 240 7.62 -11.90 16.99
C ALA A 240 7.17 -11.75 18.45
N ASP A 241 5.86 -11.75 18.72
CA ASP A 241 5.30 -11.71 20.08
C ASP A 241 5.47 -13.05 20.82
N ASP A 242 5.34 -14.19 20.15
CA ASP A 242 5.57 -15.51 20.74
C ASP A 242 7.06 -15.74 21.09
N SER A 243 7.98 -15.20 20.31
CA SER A 243 9.42 -15.27 20.61
C SER A 243 9.83 -14.43 21.84
N LEU A 244 9.04 -13.43 22.21
CA LEU A 244 9.25 -12.58 23.40
C LEU A 244 8.60 -13.15 24.68
N ARG A 245 7.71 -14.15 24.55
CA ARG A 245 7.10 -14.85 25.68
C ARG A 245 7.85 -16.11 26.10
N ALA A 246 8.89 -16.48 25.36
CA ALA A 246 9.68 -17.70 25.58
C ALA A 246 11.02 -17.47 26.33
N ASP A 247 11.32 -16.24 26.79
CA ASP A 247 12.44 -15.86 27.66
C ASP A 247 11.88 -15.34 29.04
#